data_4e075a5d4cd559c10eb569326f1d89a2
#
_entry.id   4e075a5d4cd559c10eb569326f1d89a2
#
_cell.length_a   1.000
_cell.length_b   1.000
_cell.length_c   1.000
_cell.angle_alpha   90.00
_cell.angle_beta   90.00
_cell.angle_gamma   90.00
#
_symmetry.space_group_name_H-M   'P 1'
#
loop_
_entity.id
_entity.type
_entity.pdbx_description
1 polymer ?
#
loop_
_entity_poly.entity_id
_entity_poly.type
_entity_poly.pdbx_seq_one_letter_code
_entity_poly.pdbx_strand_id
1 'polypeptide(L)'
;MSEERALDGVVLGLDVGGSNTRAVAAALDGSRLARGVAGPGNPSAHGVSVACAAMAAAAGEALDAYAREYGRPRVLGGVAGIAGGGPLYHGEGRAAFTGIWEALGAAGPVTAIDDVLVAFAAGTPEPDGHVLLAGTGAIAAAVAGRDLGAVADGLGWLFGDLGSGHWIGHQAARRVVHAMAAGDPPGPLTGMVVRAILGTEPAGTGRGAAGPVIAAAQARPPIELARLAPLVSRAAEAGDEMALEIVAEAARLLTGTVASVRPPGARTPIVLAGSVLTSHGPVRRAVHALLRERWDAPVTVAADGAGAAAWLAALDILGERDAPAHDVFTGGTGVG
;
A
#
# COMPACT_ATOMS: atom_id res chain seq x y z
N MET A 1 18.22 26.92 28.00
CA MET A 1 16.99 26.38 27.41
C MET A 1 16.96 24.92 27.82
N SER A 2 15.94 24.50 28.59
CA SER A 2 15.87 23.11 29.06
C SER A 2 15.66 22.15 27.86
N GLU A 3 16.20 20.95 27.93
CA GLU A 3 16.02 19.89 26.93
C GLU A 3 14.54 19.65 26.60
N GLU A 4 13.63 19.78 27.58
CA GLU A 4 12.18 19.71 27.38
C GLU A 4 11.63 20.70 26.33
N ARG A 5 12.15 21.92 26.22
CA ARG A 5 11.73 22.89 25.19
C ARG A 5 12.28 22.57 23.79
N ALA A 6 13.34 21.79 23.70
CA ALA A 6 13.90 21.39 22.41
C ALA A 6 13.05 20.32 21.70
N LEU A 7 12.29 19.55 22.45
CA LEU A 7 11.40 18.47 21.97
C LEU A 7 9.92 18.92 21.82
N ASP A 8 9.60 20.17 22.10
CA ASP A 8 8.24 20.70 21.87
C ASP A 8 8.03 21.00 20.38
N GLY A 9 7.29 20.13 19.71
CA GLY A 9 7.01 20.20 18.28
C GLY A 9 6.35 18.92 17.77
N VAL A 10 6.35 18.78 16.45
CA VAL A 10 5.78 17.63 15.76
C VAL A 10 6.78 16.98 14.82
N VAL A 11 6.60 15.70 14.57
CA VAL A 11 7.17 14.99 13.45
C VAL A 11 6.12 14.85 12.34
N LEU A 12 6.60 14.79 11.09
CA LEU A 12 5.75 14.53 9.93
C LEU A 12 6.05 13.15 9.37
N GLY A 13 5.00 12.35 9.21
CA GLY A 13 5.03 11.10 8.46
C GLY A 13 4.21 11.22 7.18
N LEU A 14 4.77 10.78 6.05
CA LEU A 14 4.10 10.74 4.76
C LEU A 14 4.08 9.32 4.19
N ASP A 15 2.92 8.92 3.67
CA ASP A 15 2.72 7.71 2.86
C ASP A 15 2.31 8.17 1.45
N VAL A 16 3.26 8.04 0.51
CA VAL A 16 3.18 8.64 -0.82
C VAL A 16 2.93 7.55 -1.86
N GLY A 17 1.67 7.34 -2.18
CA GLY A 17 1.22 6.28 -3.08
C GLY A 17 0.89 6.73 -4.50
N GLY A 18 0.58 5.77 -5.36
CA GLY A 18 0.18 6.01 -6.75
C GLY A 18 -1.20 6.64 -6.91
N SER A 19 -2.08 6.56 -5.91
CA SER A 19 -3.45 7.11 -5.97
C SER A 19 -3.67 8.26 -5.00
N ASN A 20 -3.05 8.23 -3.83
CA ASN A 20 -3.17 9.23 -2.78
C ASN A 20 -1.84 9.42 -2.07
N THR A 21 -1.66 10.62 -1.52
CA THR A 21 -0.61 10.95 -0.55
C THR A 21 -1.28 11.26 0.78
N ARG A 22 -0.85 10.62 1.86
CA ARG A 22 -1.34 10.84 3.22
C ARG A 22 -0.22 11.39 4.07
N ALA A 23 -0.57 12.29 4.98
CA ALA A 23 0.36 12.84 5.96
C ALA A 23 -0.22 12.78 7.37
N VAL A 24 0.66 12.60 8.35
CA VAL A 24 0.37 12.72 9.78
C VAL A 24 1.37 13.69 10.39
N ALA A 25 0.85 14.73 11.07
CA ALA A 25 1.61 15.56 11.98
C ALA A 25 1.36 15.04 13.40
N ALA A 26 2.41 14.62 14.11
CA ALA A 26 2.29 14.00 15.43
C ALA A 26 3.24 14.64 16.45
N ALA A 27 2.78 14.84 17.69
CA ALA A 27 3.69 15.06 18.81
C ALA A 27 4.60 13.83 18.98
N LEU A 28 5.81 14.02 19.53
CA LEU A 28 6.80 12.94 19.66
C LEU A 28 6.33 11.71 20.44
N ASP A 29 5.40 11.91 21.38
CA ASP A 29 4.80 10.85 22.18
C ASP A 29 3.52 10.24 21.57
N GLY A 30 3.10 10.75 20.39
CA GLY A 30 1.87 10.33 19.73
C GLY A 30 0.57 10.82 20.38
N SER A 31 0.62 11.57 21.47
CA SER A 31 -0.58 12.01 22.21
C SER A 31 -1.48 12.97 21.44
N ARG A 32 -0.93 13.67 20.43
CA ARG A 32 -1.61 14.63 19.57
C ARG A 32 -1.29 14.32 18.12
N LEU A 33 -2.31 14.08 17.32
CA LEU A 33 -2.19 13.71 15.91
C LEU A 33 -3.13 14.55 15.05
N ALA A 34 -2.67 14.93 13.86
CA ALA A 34 -3.53 15.50 12.82
C ALA A 34 -3.17 14.91 11.46
N ARG A 35 -4.14 14.85 10.54
CA ARG A 35 -4.01 14.19 9.26
C ARG A 35 -4.26 15.16 8.10
N GLY A 36 -3.60 14.88 6.96
CA GLY A 36 -3.85 15.55 5.70
C GLY A 36 -3.78 14.55 4.55
N VAL A 37 -4.48 14.85 3.47
CA VAL A 37 -4.58 13.98 2.28
C VAL A 37 -4.45 14.83 1.01
N ALA A 38 -3.70 14.31 0.04
CA ALA A 38 -3.60 14.90 -1.29
C ALA A 38 -3.73 13.84 -2.39
N GLY A 39 -3.66 14.26 -3.63
CA GLY A 39 -3.70 13.39 -4.79
C GLY A 39 -2.50 12.44 -4.92
N PRO A 40 -2.34 11.82 -6.10
CA PRO A 40 -1.28 10.86 -6.36
C PRO A 40 0.12 11.48 -6.23
N GLY A 41 1.06 10.75 -5.62
CA GLY A 41 2.41 11.23 -5.32
C GLY A 41 3.55 10.32 -5.80
N ASN A 42 3.27 9.26 -6.59
CA ASN A 42 4.32 8.40 -7.13
C ASN A 42 5.14 9.14 -8.22
N PRO A 43 6.43 9.48 -7.99
CA PRO A 43 7.21 10.29 -8.93
C PRO A 43 7.58 9.55 -10.21
N SER A 44 7.67 8.23 -10.18
CA SER A 44 7.91 7.40 -11.38
C SER A 44 6.70 7.36 -12.32
N ALA A 45 5.47 7.45 -11.77
CA ALA A 45 4.23 7.41 -12.55
C ALA A 45 3.75 8.80 -12.98
N HIS A 46 3.92 9.81 -12.13
CA HIS A 46 3.32 11.15 -12.31
C HIS A 46 4.34 12.27 -12.47
N GLY A 47 5.64 11.97 -12.31
CA GLY A 47 6.73 12.96 -12.34
C GLY A 47 7.00 13.61 -10.98
N VAL A 48 8.24 14.11 -10.84
CA VAL A 48 8.76 14.71 -9.59
C VAL A 48 7.92 15.90 -9.13
N SER A 49 7.53 16.80 -10.04
CA SER A 49 6.78 18.01 -9.69
C SER A 49 5.41 17.72 -9.08
N VAL A 50 4.67 16.74 -9.66
CA VAL A 50 3.36 16.31 -9.15
C VAL A 50 3.51 15.65 -7.78
N ALA A 51 4.51 14.77 -7.64
CA ALA A 51 4.79 14.10 -6.37
C ALA A 51 5.13 15.11 -5.25
N CYS A 52 6.02 16.06 -5.54
CA CYS A 52 6.39 17.11 -4.59
C CYS A 52 5.21 18.00 -4.19
N ALA A 53 4.36 18.36 -5.15
CA ALA A 53 3.15 19.15 -4.87
C ALA A 53 2.17 18.38 -3.96
N ALA A 54 1.97 17.08 -4.23
CA ALA A 54 1.11 16.23 -3.40
C ALA A 54 1.65 16.07 -1.97
N MET A 55 2.96 15.85 -1.80
CA MET A 55 3.61 15.79 -0.49
C MET A 55 3.45 17.11 0.29
N ALA A 56 3.74 18.25 -0.35
CA ALA A 56 3.59 19.57 0.27
C ALA A 56 2.15 19.85 0.68
N ALA A 57 1.18 19.51 -0.18
CA ALA A 57 -0.24 19.70 0.10
C ALA A 57 -0.72 18.83 1.28
N ALA A 58 -0.41 17.53 1.30
CA ALA A 58 -0.79 16.64 2.37
C ALA A 58 -0.16 17.05 3.72
N ALA A 59 1.14 17.37 3.72
CA ALA A 59 1.84 17.83 4.91
C ALA A 59 1.30 19.18 5.41
N GLY A 60 1.03 20.12 4.51
CA GLY A 60 0.43 21.41 4.85
C GLY A 60 -0.95 21.24 5.49
N GLU A 61 -1.81 20.41 4.92
CA GLU A 61 -3.14 20.12 5.49
C GLU A 61 -3.04 19.51 6.89
N ALA A 62 -2.11 18.55 7.10
CA ALA A 62 -1.88 17.96 8.41
C ALA A 62 -1.41 18.99 9.46
N LEU A 63 -0.47 19.87 9.08
CA LEU A 63 0.02 20.93 9.95
C LEU A 63 -1.06 21.98 10.26
N ASP A 64 -1.88 22.35 9.29
CA ASP A 64 -2.99 23.28 9.47
C ASP A 64 -4.08 22.66 10.37
N ALA A 65 -4.36 21.37 10.21
CA ALA A 65 -5.28 20.66 11.09
C ALA A 65 -4.76 20.61 12.52
N TYR A 66 -3.48 20.30 12.69
CA TYR A 66 -2.82 20.30 14.00
C TYR A 66 -2.86 21.70 14.64
N ALA A 67 -2.54 22.74 13.85
CA ALA A 67 -2.50 24.12 14.33
C ALA A 67 -3.86 24.64 14.80
N ARG A 68 -4.95 24.20 14.17
CA ARG A 68 -6.32 24.57 14.59
C ARG A 68 -6.70 24.05 15.97
N GLU A 69 -6.15 22.91 16.35
CA GLU A 69 -6.53 22.23 17.61
C GLU A 69 -5.52 22.50 18.74
N TYR A 70 -4.22 22.51 18.40
CA TYR A 70 -3.14 22.54 19.39
C TYR A 70 -2.22 23.77 19.30
N GLY A 71 -2.46 24.67 18.34
CA GLY A 71 -1.56 25.77 18.02
C GLY A 71 -0.48 25.41 17.01
N ARG A 72 0.18 26.42 16.44
CA ARG A 72 1.17 26.24 15.36
C ARG A 72 2.41 25.49 15.86
N PRO A 73 2.69 24.27 15.36
CA PRO A 73 3.81 23.49 15.82
C PRO A 73 5.13 23.90 15.15
N ARG A 74 6.25 23.55 15.78
CA ARG A 74 7.56 23.47 15.15
C ARG A 74 7.72 22.08 14.54
N VAL A 75 8.16 21.95 13.30
CA VAL A 75 8.47 20.68 12.67
C VAL A 75 9.86 20.25 13.06
N LEU A 76 9.98 19.12 13.79
CA LEU A 76 11.23 18.59 14.33
C LEU A 76 11.97 17.72 13.32
N GLY A 77 11.26 17.07 12.41
CA GLY A 77 11.77 16.19 11.37
C GLY A 77 10.68 15.42 10.69
N GLY A 78 11.03 14.46 9.82
CA GLY A 78 10.01 13.65 9.17
C GLY A 78 10.55 12.50 8.34
N VAL A 79 9.65 11.54 8.06
CA VAL A 79 9.88 10.41 7.17
C VAL A 79 8.82 10.37 6.09
N ALA A 80 9.22 10.17 4.84
CA ALA A 80 8.33 9.95 3.71
C ALA A 80 8.59 8.56 3.10
N GLY A 81 7.60 7.67 3.17
CA GLY A 81 7.55 6.42 2.43
C GLY A 81 7.02 6.67 1.03
N ILE A 82 7.81 6.37 -0.01
CA ILE A 82 7.51 6.82 -1.37
C ILE A 82 7.49 5.64 -2.34
N ALA A 83 6.30 5.33 -2.87
CA ALA A 83 6.15 4.38 -3.96
C ALA A 83 6.84 4.91 -5.22
N GLY A 84 7.76 4.13 -5.80
CA GLY A 84 8.51 4.54 -6.99
C GLY A 84 9.41 5.74 -6.76
N GLY A 85 10.01 5.86 -5.56
CA GLY A 85 10.79 6.99 -5.07
C GLY A 85 12.10 7.28 -5.81
N GLY A 86 12.59 6.37 -6.65
CA GLY A 86 13.89 6.50 -7.34
C GLY A 86 14.23 7.88 -7.89
N PRO A 87 13.32 8.57 -8.62
CA PRO A 87 13.59 9.91 -9.13
C PRO A 87 13.87 10.98 -8.05
N LEU A 88 13.46 10.76 -6.79
CA LEU A 88 13.64 11.69 -5.68
C LEU A 88 14.94 11.45 -4.89
N TYR A 89 15.66 10.38 -5.18
CA TYR A 89 16.87 10.05 -4.41
C TYR A 89 18.12 10.73 -4.94
N HIS A 90 18.09 11.30 -6.15
CA HIS A 90 19.25 11.89 -6.81
C HIS A 90 18.95 13.21 -7.53
N GLY A 91 19.99 14.02 -7.75
CA GLY A 91 19.97 15.21 -8.59
C GLY A 91 18.88 16.22 -8.24
N GLU A 92 18.17 16.71 -9.26
CA GLU A 92 17.10 17.72 -9.12
C GLU A 92 15.92 17.22 -8.30
N GLY A 93 15.61 15.91 -8.38
CA GLY A 93 14.53 15.32 -7.60
C GLY A 93 14.81 15.38 -6.10
N ARG A 94 16.06 15.10 -5.70
CA ARG A 94 16.49 15.23 -4.30
C ARG A 94 16.42 16.68 -3.82
N ALA A 95 16.87 17.62 -4.65
CA ALA A 95 16.76 19.04 -4.32
C ALA A 95 15.29 19.50 -4.15
N ALA A 96 14.41 19.03 -5.03
CA ALA A 96 12.97 19.32 -4.93
C ALA A 96 12.36 18.74 -3.65
N PHE A 97 12.71 17.49 -3.29
CA PHE A 97 12.29 16.85 -2.05
C PHE A 97 12.78 17.65 -0.81
N THR A 98 14.05 18.02 -0.78
CA THR A 98 14.61 18.83 0.32
C THR A 98 13.90 20.18 0.43
N GLY A 99 13.62 20.84 -0.68
CA GLY A 99 12.93 22.13 -0.71
C GLY A 99 11.50 22.10 -0.12
N ILE A 100 10.81 20.96 -0.19
CA ILE A 100 9.51 20.80 0.50
C ILE A 100 9.69 20.93 2.01
N TRP A 101 10.64 20.21 2.59
CA TRP A 101 10.87 20.19 4.02
C TRP A 101 11.38 21.54 4.56
N GLU A 102 12.23 22.21 3.78
CA GLU A 102 12.66 23.60 4.06
C GLU A 102 11.45 24.54 4.11
N ALA A 103 10.56 24.44 3.13
CA ALA A 103 9.35 25.27 3.07
C ALA A 103 8.38 24.97 4.23
N LEU A 104 8.34 23.73 4.71
CA LEU A 104 7.57 23.33 5.90
C LEU A 104 8.24 23.73 7.22
N GLY A 105 9.46 24.27 7.18
CA GLY A 105 10.22 24.71 8.34
C GLY A 105 10.77 23.55 9.18
N ALA A 106 11.08 22.40 8.57
CA ALA A 106 11.68 21.28 9.25
C ALA A 106 13.09 21.64 9.80
N ALA A 107 13.30 21.46 11.10
CA ALA A 107 14.51 21.85 11.79
C ALA A 107 15.49 20.70 12.03
N GLY A 108 15.07 19.46 11.80
CA GLY A 108 15.84 18.24 12.06
C GLY A 108 15.87 17.30 10.85
N PRO A 109 16.17 16.01 11.07
CA PRO A 109 16.35 15.05 10.00
C PRO A 109 15.08 14.81 9.19
N VAL A 110 15.24 14.69 7.88
CA VAL A 110 14.16 14.30 6.95
C VAL A 110 14.66 13.20 6.05
N THR A 111 13.90 12.12 5.97
CA THR A 111 14.30 10.90 5.26
C THR A 111 13.23 10.46 4.28
N ALA A 112 13.65 10.16 3.04
CA ALA A 112 12.85 9.45 2.07
C ALA A 112 13.23 7.97 2.09
N ILE A 113 12.24 7.11 2.26
CA ILE A 113 12.41 5.65 2.25
C ILE A 113 11.42 5.00 1.27
N ASP A 114 11.64 3.74 0.96
CA ASP A 114 10.67 3.00 0.15
C ASP A 114 9.35 2.80 0.91
N ASP A 115 8.22 2.91 0.19
CA ASP A 115 6.88 2.73 0.76
C ASP A 115 6.69 1.36 1.43
N VAL A 116 7.40 0.36 0.97
CA VAL A 116 7.44 -1.00 1.53
C VAL A 116 7.92 -1.00 2.98
N LEU A 117 8.90 -0.15 3.34
CA LEU A 117 9.40 -0.04 4.73
C LEU A 117 8.36 0.62 5.64
N VAL A 118 7.67 1.65 5.14
CA VAL A 118 6.56 2.27 5.87
C VAL A 118 5.40 1.29 6.02
N ALA A 119 5.10 0.51 4.97
CA ALA A 119 4.07 -0.53 5.03
C ALA A 119 4.41 -1.63 6.06
N PHE A 120 5.70 -2.00 6.18
CA PHE A 120 6.16 -2.91 7.23
C PHE A 120 5.98 -2.30 8.62
N ALA A 121 6.48 -1.08 8.83
CA ALA A 121 6.33 -0.37 10.08
C ALA A 121 4.86 -0.12 10.47
N ALA A 122 3.94 -0.02 9.51
CA ALA A 122 2.51 0.13 9.79
C ALA A 122 1.86 -1.13 10.39
N GLY A 123 2.51 -2.28 10.34
CA GLY A 123 1.99 -3.54 10.88
C GLY A 123 2.74 -4.08 12.08
N THR A 124 3.91 -3.54 12.42
CA THR A 124 4.72 -4.03 13.55
C THR A 124 5.75 -2.98 13.99
N PRO A 125 6.06 -2.88 15.31
CA PRO A 125 7.18 -2.10 15.81
C PRO A 125 8.54 -2.82 15.64
N GLU A 126 8.55 -4.11 15.31
CA GLU A 126 9.76 -4.90 15.20
C GLU A 126 10.70 -4.34 14.12
N PRO A 127 12.04 -4.35 14.33
CA PRO A 127 13.01 -3.89 13.34
C PRO A 127 13.22 -4.90 12.20
N ASP A 128 12.91 -6.18 12.44
CA ASP A 128 13.19 -7.28 11.53
C ASP A 128 11.91 -8.02 11.15
N GLY A 129 11.75 -8.38 9.88
CA GLY A 129 10.61 -9.15 9.45
C GLY A 129 10.45 -9.21 7.94
N HIS A 130 9.21 -9.40 7.50
CA HIS A 130 8.87 -9.44 6.08
C HIS A 130 7.58 -8.69 5.84
N VAL A 131 7.47 -8.08 4.70
CA VAL A 131 6.23 -7.44 4.25
C VAL A 131 5.78 -8.04 2.92
N LEU A 132 4.49 -8.27 2.80
CA LEU A 132 3.82 -8.59 1.55
C LEU A 132 2.82 -7.47 1.27
N LEU A 133 3.13 -6.66 0.27
CA LEU A 133 2.24 -5.60 -0.20
C LEU A 133 1.54 -6.06 -1.47
N ALA A 134 0.20 -6.01 -1.47
CA ALA A 134 -0.62 -6.24 -2.65
C ALA A 134 -1.73 -5.18 -2.74
N GLY A 135 -1.57 -4.28 -3.67
CA GLY A 135 -2.52 -3.26 -4.09
C GLY A 135 -2.80 -3.41 -5.58
N THR A 136 -2.63 -2.35 -6.37
CA THR A 136 -2.64 -2.42 -7.83
C THR A 136 -1.52 -3.32 -8.35
N GLY A 137 -0.30 -3.21 -7.79
CA GLY A 137 0.82 -4.13 -7.95
C GLY A 137 1.03 -5.02 -6.74
N ALA A 138 2.07 -5.86 -6.75
CA ALA A 138 2.45 -6.74 -5.64
C ALA A 138 3.96 -6.87 -5.49
N ILE A 139 4.45 -6.87 -4.26
CA ILE A 139 5.86 -6.98 -3.90
C ILE A 139 5.99 -7.65 -2.54
N ALA A 140 7.03 -8.43 -2.32
CA ALA A 140 7.46 -8.87 -1.00
C ALA A 140 8.90 -8.43 -0.72
N ALA A 141 9.17 -8.07 0.53
CA ALA A 141 10.50 -7.69 0.95
C ALA A 141 10.83 -8.26 2.34
N ALA A 142 12.11 -8.57 2.52
CA ALA A 142 12.70 -8.75 3.83
C ALA A 142 13.10 -7.39 4.40
N VAL A 143 12.91 -7.21 5.69
CA VAL A 143 13.34 -6.02 6.44
C VAL A 143 14.31 -6.48 7.53
N ALA A 144 15.46 -5.81 7.64
CA ALA A 144 16.48 -6.12 8.62
C ALA A 144 17.01 -4.82 9.23
N GLY A 145 16.84 -4.64 10.54
CA GLY A 145 17.21 -3.40 11.22
C GLY A 145 16.46 -2.17 10.66
N ARG A 146 15.23 -2.32 10.20
CA ARG A 146 14.40 -1.32 9.49
C ARG A 146 14.90 -0.93 8.09
N ASP A 147 15.92 -1.59 7.58
CA ASP A 147 16.42 -1.39 6.22
C ASP A 147 15.86 -2.42 5.25
N LEU A 148 15.79 -2.04 3.98
CA LEU A 148 15.32 -2.90 2.90
C LEU A 148 16.36 -3.98 2.59
N GLY A 149 15.97 -5.23 2.77
CA GLY A 149 16.75 -6.41 2.41
C GLY A 149 16.41 -6.97 1.02
N ALA A 150 16.30 -8.29 0.94
CA ALA A 150 15.91 -8.97 -0.29
C ALA A 150 14.49 -8.60 -0.72
N VAL A 151 14.28 -8.42 -2.01
CA VAL A 151 12.99 -8.07 -2.61
C VAL A 151 12.62 -9.13 -3.65
N ALA A 152 11.34 -9.50 -3.72
CA ALA A 152 10.77 -10.36 -4.75
C ALA A 152 9.54 -9.72 -5.37
N ASP A 153 9.40 -9.84 -6.69
CA ASP A 153 8.38 -9.22 -7.51
C ASP A 153 8.45 -7.68 -7.50
N GLY A 154 7.36 -6.95 -7.64
CA GLY A 154 7.37 -5.49 -7.82
C GLY A 154 7.91 -5.05 -9.18
N LEU A 155 7.83 -5.94 -10.19
CA LEU A 155 8.37 -5.74 -11.55
C LEU A 155 7.36 -5.05 -12.47
N GLY A 156 6.23 -4.61 -11.92
CA GLY A 156 5.14 -3.98 -12.66
C GLY A 156 4.24 -5.00 -13.36
N TRP A 157 3.06 -4.54 -13.74
CA TRP A 157 1.96 -5.37 -14.26
C TRP A 157 2.31 -6.19 -15.52
N LEU A 158 3.35 -5.78 -16.27
CA LEU A 158 3.75 -6.46 -17.50
C LEU A 158 4.67 -7.66 -17.23
N PHE A 159 5.53 -7.58 -16.23
CA PHE A 159 6.57 -8.58 -15.97
C PHE A 159 6.41 -9.31 -14.63
N GLY A 160 5.57 -8.79 -13.73
CA GLY A 160 5.39 -9.30 -12.38
C GLY A 160 4.03 -8.94 -11.80
N ASP A 161 4.04 -8.45 -10.57
CA ASP A 161 2.86 -8.10 -9.78
C ASP A 161 1.89 -9.29 -9.61
N LEU A 162 2.43 -10.49 -9.44
CA LEU A 162 1.67 -11.73 -9.41
C LEU A 162 0.74 -11.80 -8.18
N GLY A 163 -0.56 -12.00 -8.43
CA GLY A 163 -1.58 -12.01 -7.37
C GLY A 163 -2.07 -10.63 -6.94
N SER A 164 -1.58 -9.55 -7.54
CA SER A 164 -2.03 -8.18 -7.30
C SER A 164 -3.47 -7.92 -7.75
N GLY A 165 -4.00 -6.73 -7.43
CA GLY A 165 -5.30 -6.28 -7.94
C GLY A 165 -5.35 -6.25 -9.46
N HIS A 166 -4.27 -5.81 -10.15
CA HIS A 166 -4.20 -5.88 -11.61
C HIS A 166 -4.22 -7.33 -12.10
N TRP A 167 -3.41 -8.21 -11.51
CA TRP A 167 -3.38 -9.63 -11.89
C TRP A 167 -4.75 -10.28 -11.72
N ILE A 168 -5.40 -10.08 -10.55
CA ILE A 168 -6.74 -10.61 -10.26
C ILE A 168 -7.77 -10.11 -11.28
N GLY A 169 -7.80 -8.81 -11.53
CA GLY A 169 -8.72 -8.20 -12.47
C GLY A 169 -8.48 -8.63 -13.93
N HIS A 170 -7.22 -8.80 -14.32
CA HIS A 170 -6.84 -9.33 -15.62
C HIS A 170 -7.29 -10.80 -15.79
N GLN A 171 -7.09 -11.65 -14.75
CA GLN A 171 -7.58 -13.03 -14.77
C GLN A 171 -9.12 -13.07 -14.87
N ALA A 172 -9.82 -12.18 -14.15
CA ALA A 172 -11.27 -12.08 -14.24
C ALA A 172 -11.73 -11.72 -15.67
N ALA A 173 -11.17 -10.66 -16.26
CA ALA A 173 -11.52 -10.27 -17.63
C ALA A 173 -11.21 -11.38 -18.64
N ARG A 174 -10.02 -11.98 -18.53
CA ARG A 174 -9.58 -13.06 -19.42
C ARG A 174 -10.49 -14.28 -19.33
N ARG A 175 -10.77 -14.81 -18.12
CA ARG A 175 -11.60 -16.00 -17.94
C ARG A 175 -13.05 -15.76 -18.36
N VAL A 176 -13.62 -14.59 -18.04
CA VAL A 176 -14.96 -14.21 -18.46
C VAL A 176 -15.09 -14.16 -19.98
N VAL A 177 -14.15 -13.52 -20.67
CA VAL A 177 -14.14 -13.46 -22.15
C VAL A 177 -14.04 -14.85 -22.75
N HIS A 178 -13.21 -15.74 -22.22
CA HIS A 178 -13.07 -17.11 -22.70
C HIS A 178 -14.34 -17.92 -22.51
N ALA A 179 -14.97 -17.86 -21.31
CA ALA A 179 -16.24 -18.55 -21.03
C ALA A 179 -17.37 -18.06 -21.94
N MET A 180 -17.50 -16.73 -22.12
CA MET A 180 -18.45 -16.15 -23.06
C MET A 180 -18.23 -16.65 -24.49
N ALA A 181 -17.00 -16.64 -24.96
CA ALA A 181 -16.68 -17.07 -26.32
C ALA A 181 -16.92 -18.57 -26.54
N ALA A 182 -16.75 -19.40 -25.52
CA ALA A 182 -17.08 -20.82 -25.53
C ALA A 182 -18.60 -21.10 -25.52
N GLY A 183 -19.41 -20.11 -25.13
CA GLY A 183 -20.87 -20.26 -25.05
C GLY A 183 -21.34 -20.71 -23.66
N ASP A 184 -20.47 -20.68 -22.66
CA ASP A 184 -20.80 -21.08 -21.30
C ASP A 184 -21.91 -20.17 -20.71
N PRO A 185 -22.80 -20.70 -19.88
CA PRO A 185 -23.80 -19.91 -19.22
C PRO A 185 -23.13 -18.88 -18.28
N PRO A 186 -23.63 -17.62 -18.25
CA PRO A 186 -23.01 -16.58 -17.45
C PRO A 186 -23.23 -16.83 -15.95
N GLY A 187 -22.14 -16.94 -15.21
CA GLY A 187 -22.13 -16.93 -13.73
C GLY A 187 -22.16 -15.51 -13.15
N PRO A 188 -22.22 -15.39 -11.82
CA PRO A 188 -22.20 -14.10 -11.11
C PRO A 188 -21.01 -13.21 -11.51
N LEU A 189 -19.79 -13.75 -11.59
CA LEU A 189 -18.59 -13.01 -11.99
C LEU A 189 -18.72 -12.47 -13.41
N THR A 190 -19.24 -13.27 -14.35
CA THR A 190 -19.45 -12.85 -15.76
C THR A 190 -20.33 -11.61 -15.83
N GLY A 191 -21.49 -11.62 -15.17
CA GLY A 191 -22.40 -10.47 -15.13
C GLY A 191 -21.74 -9.22 -14.53
N MET A 192 -21.01 -9.36 -13.42
CA MET A 192 -20.32 -8.24 -12.78
C MET A 192 -19.24 -7.63 -13.66
N VAL A 193 -18.40 -8.45 -14.29
CA VAL A 193 -17.28 -8.00 -15.15
C VAL A 193 -17.81 -7.34 -16.42
N VAL A 194 -18.78 -7.94 -17.10
CA VAL A 194 -19.39 -7.37 -18.33
C VAL A 194 -20.01 -6.01 -18.01
N ARG A 195 -20.78 -5.91 -16.93
CA ARG A 195 -21.38 -4.64 -16.50
C ARG A 195 -20.33 -3.58 -16.17
N ALA A 196 -19.23 -3.95 -15.53
CA ALA A 196 -18.14 -3.02 -15.21
C ALA A 196 -17.39 -2.52 -16.45
N ILE A 197 -17.27 -3.34 -17.49
CA ILE A 197 -16.57 -2.99 -18.72
C ILE A 197 -17.50 -2.25 -19.70
N LEU A 198 -18.73 -2.72 -19.91
CA LEU A 198 -19.67 -2.20 -20.92
C LEU A 198 -20.73 -1.23 -20.36
N GLY A 199 -21.00 -1.25 -19.06
CA GLY A 199 -22.12 -0.52 -18.45
C GLY A 199 -23.48 -1.20 -18.64
N THR A 200 -23.52 -2.39 -19.25
CA THR A 200 -24.76 -3.14 -19.57
C THR A 200 -24.67 -4.60 -19.14
N GLU A 201 -25.82 -5.29 -19.06
CA GLU A 201 -25.84 -6.74 -18.84
C GLU A 201 -25.28 -7.50 -20.06
N PRO A 202 -24.80 -8.76 -19.84
CA PRO A 202 -24.40 -9.62 -20.95
C PRO A 202 -25.55 -9.81 -21.96
N ALA A 203 -25.31 -9.51 -23.23
CA ALA A 203 -26.31 -9.62 -24.29
C ALA A 203 -26.37 -11.04 -24.91
N GLY A 204 -25.93 -12.07 -24.17
CA GLY A 204 -25.91 -13.47 -24.63
C GLY A 204 -24.54 -14.10 -24.47
N THR A 205 -24.34 -15.24 -25.14
CA THR A 205 -23.11 -16.03 -25.15
C THR A 205 -22.59 -16.20 -26.58
N GLY A 206 -21.41 -16.79 -26.71
CA GLY A 206 -20.72 -16.98 -27.97
C GLY A 206 -19.79 -15.84 -28.35
N ARG A 207 -18.97 -16.07 -29.37
CA ARG A 207 -17.90 -15.16 -29.80
C ARG A 207 -18.38 -13.76 -30.16
N GLY A 208 -19.62 -13.64 -30.70
CA GLY A 208 -20.23 -12.36 -31.04
C GLY A 208 -20.52 -11.51 -29.78
N ALA A 209 -20.96 -12.14 -28.71
CA ALA A 209 -21.24 -11.45 -27.45
C ALA A 209 -19.95 -11.05 -26.70
N ALA A 210 -18.85 -11.80 -26.85
CA ALA A 210 -17.56 -11.47 -26.25
C ALA A 210 -16.86 -10.27 -26.94
N GLY A 211 -17.11 -10.04 -28.23
CA GLY A 211 -16.46 -9.01 -29.04
C GLY A 211 -16.53 -7.59 -28.44
N PRO A 212 -17.69 -7.07 -28.05
CA PRO A 212 -17.83 -5.75 -27.41
C PRO A 212 -17.02 -5.62 -26.11
N VAL A 213 -16.98 -6.69 -25.28
CA VAL A 213 -16.21 -6.70 -24.01
C VAL A 213 -14.70 -6.57 -24.30
N ILE A 214 -14.21 -7.31 -25.31
CA ILE A 214 -12.81 -7.27 -25.75
C ILE A 214 -12.46 -5.85 -26.23
N ALA A 215 -13.26 -5.28 -27.12
CA ALA A 215 -13.02 -3.96 -27.69
C ALA A 215 -12.99 -2.87 -26.63
N ALA A 216 -13.97 -2.89 -25.70
CA ALA A 216 -14.04 -1.90 -24.62
C ALA A 216 -12.90 -2.04 -23.60
N ALA A 217 -12.44 -3.26 -23.32
CA ALA A 217 -11.30 -3.48 -22.43
C ALA A 217 -9.98 -3.02 -23.09
N GLN A 218 -9.77 -3.30 -24.38
CA GLN A 218 -8.57 -2.89 -25.13
C GLN A 218 -8.48 -1.38 -25.37
N ALA A 219 -9.60 -0.66 -25.33
CA ALA A 219 -9.62 0.80 -25.47
C ALA A 219 -9.15 1.55 -24.23
N ARG A 220 -8.86 0.86 -23.12
CA ARG A 220 -8.46 1.43 -21.82
C ARG A 220 -7.02 1.05 -21.48
N PRO A 221 -6.33 1.84 -20.64
CA PRO A 221 -5.03 1.44 -20.11
C PRO A 221 -5.13 0.09 -19.37
N PRO A 222 -4.24 -0.88 -19.66
CA PRO A 222 -4.32 -2.22 -19.06
C PRO A 222 -4.36 -2.22 -17.54
N ILE A 223 -3.69 -1.27 -16.89
CA ILE A 223 -3.66 -1.13 -15.43
C ILE A 223 -5.06 -0.90 -14.82
N GLU A 224 -6.02 -0.39 -15.59
CA GLU A 224 -7.40 -0.19 -15.12
C GLU A 224 -8.15 -1.49 -14.86
N LEU A 225 -7.67 -2.63 -15.37
CA LEU A 225 -8.23 -3.94 -15.03
C LEU A 225 -8.14 -4.23 -13.53
N ALA A 226 -7.25 -3.59 -12.79
CA ALA A 226 -7.19 -3.68 -11.33
C ALA A 226 -8.54 -3.35 -10.66
N ARG A 227 -9.36 -2.50 -11.27
CA ARG A 227 -10.70 -2.14 -10.78
C ARG A 227 -11.69 -3.32 -10.75
N LEU A 228 -11.39 -4.41 -11.44
CA LEU A 228 -12.21 -5.63 -11.44
C LEU A 228 -11.92 -6.54 -10.23
N ALA A 229 -10.79 -6.38 -9.54
CA ALA A 229 -10.40 -7.23 -8.41
C ALA A 229 -11.47 -7.28 -7.28
N PRO A 230 -12.11 -6.17 -6.86
CA PRO A 230 -13.18 -6.22 -5.88
C PRO A 230 -14.41 -7.04 -6.34
N LEU A 231 -14.64 -7.15 -7.67
CA LEU A 231 -15.72 -7.95 -8.22
C LEU A 231 -15.46 -9.44 -8.02
N VAL A 232 -14.20 -9.87 -8.19
CA VAL A 232 -13.76 -11.25 -7.92
C VAL A 232 -14.01 -11.60 -6.46
N SER A 233 -13.65 -10.72 -5.52
CA SER A 233 -13.91 -10.93 -4.10
C SER A 233 -15.41 -11.12 -3.81
N ARG A 234 -16.26 -10.25 -4.36
CA ARG A 234 -17.72 -10.35 -4.19
C ARG A 234 -18.31 -11.61 -4.82
N ALA A 235 -17.86 -11.98 -6.01
CA ALA A 235 -18.32 -13.18 -6.68
C ALA A 235 -17.89 -14.45 -5.92
N ALA A 236 -16.66 -14.48 -5.41
CA ALA A 236 -16.16 -15.60 -4.59
C ALA A 236 -16.96 -15.76 -3.28
N GLU A 237 -17.34 -14.64 -2.64
CA GLU A 237 -18.22 -14.67 -1.46
C GLU A 237 -19.65 -15.17 -1.78
N ALA A 238 -20.09 -14.98 -3.02
CA ALA A 238 -21.34 -15.53 -3.54
C ALA A 238 -21.23 -16.99 -4.04
N GLY A 239 -20.04 -17.61 -3.93
CA GLY A 239 -19.83 -19.00 -4.32
C GLY A 239 -19.55 -19.23 -5.81
N ASP A 240 -19.19 -18.19 -6.58
CA ASP A 240 -18.80 -18.32 -7.99
C ASP A 240 -17.49 -19.10 -8.12
N GLU A 241 -17.52 -20.24 -8.80
CA GLU A 241 -16.37 -21.16 -8.92
C GLU A 241 -15.17 -20.51 -9.61
N MET A 242 -15.40 -19.76 -10.69
CA MET A 242 -14.34 -19.05 -11.42
C MET A 242 -13.64 -18.02 -10.52
N ALA A 243 -14.40 -17.31 -9.70
CA ALA A 243 -13.86 -16.34 -8.75
C ALA A 243 -13.09 -17.03 -7.63
N LEU A 244 -13.57 -18.15 -7.11
CA LEU A 244 -12.88 -18.94 -6.08
C LEU A 244 -11.53 -19.46 -6.58
N GLU A 245 -11.45 -19.94 -7.82
CA GLU A 245 -10.18 -20.37 -8.44
C GLU A 245 -9.19 -19.19 -8.58
N ILE A 246 -9.66 -18.00 -9.01
CA ILE A 246 -8.81 -16.80 -9.12
C ILE A 246 -8.25 -16.42 -7.74
N VAL A 247 -9.09 -16.45 -6.70
CA VAL A 247 -8.68 -16.17 -5.32
C VAL A 247 -7.62 -17.15 -4.83
N ALA A 248 -7.83 -18.45 -5.06
CA ALA A 248 -6.89 -19.49 -4.64
C ALA A 248 -5.53 -19.34 -5.34
N GLU A 249 -5.55 -19.05 -6.65
CA GLU A 249 -4.34 -18.86 -7.43
C GLU A 249 -3.59 -17.59 -7.01
N ALA A 250 -4.30 -16.47 -6.80
CA ALA A 250 -3.71 -15.23 -6.29
C ALA A 250 -3.04 -15.44 -4.93
N ALA A 251 -3.70 -16.14 -4.00
CA ALA A 251 -3.15 -16.42 -2.69
C ALA A 251 -1.89 -17.29 -2.76
N ARG A 252 -1.87 -18.30 -3.63
CA ARG A 252 -0.69 -19.15 -3.86
C ARG A 252 0.49 -18.35 -4.42
N LEU A 253 0.24 -17.46 -5.39
CA LEU A 253 1.26 -16.61 -5.99
C LEU A 253 1.85 -15.65 -4.94
N LEU A 254 1.01 -14.92 -4.23
CA LEU A 254 1.43 -13.98 -3.18
C LEU A 254 2.23 -14.66 -2.06
N THR A 255 1.79 -15.87 -1.63
CA THR A 255 2.54 -16.66 -0.65
C THR A 255 3.89 -17.12 -1.22
N GLY A 256 3.94 -17.46 -2.50
CA GLY A 256 5.17 -17.80 -3.22
C GLY A 256 6.15 -16.64 -3.27
N THR A 257 5.66 -15.41 -3.48
CA THR A 257 6.49 -14.20 -3.47
C THR A 257 7.16 -13.98 -2.11
N VAL A 258 6.43 -14.15 -0.99
CA VAL A 258 7.02 -14.11 0.36
C VAL A 258 8.09 -15.20 0.52
N ALA A 259 7.82 -16.42 0.04
CA ALA A 259 8.75 -17.53 0.15
C ALA A 259 10.08 -17.30 -0.59
N SER A 260 10.11 -16.43 -1.57
CA SER A 260 11.32 -16.10 -2.32
C SER A 260 12.31 -15.23 -1.52
N VAL A 261 11.83 -14.50 -0.52
CA VAL A 261 12.65 -13.61 0.32
C VAL A 261 12.75 -14.06 1.77
N ARG A 262 11.92 -15.03 2.19
CA ARG A 262 11.84 -15.49 3.58
C ARG A 262 12.54 -16.82 3.77
N PRO A 263 13.58 -16.92 4.60
CA PRO A 263 14.25 -18.18 4.90
C PRO A 263 13.30 -19.20 5.58
N PRO A 264 13.51 -20.50 5.34
CA PRO A 264 12.83 -21.54 6.10
C PRO A 264 13.07 -21.37 7.61
N GLY A 265 12.03 -21.56 8.41
CA GLY A 265 12.13 -21.48 9.87
C GLY A 265 12.21 -20.08 10.47
N ALA A 266 12.15 -19.01 9.66
CA ALA A 266 12.09 -17.66 10.17
C ALA A 266 10.81 -17.45 10.99
N ARG A 267 10.94 -16.81 12.18
CA ARG A 267 9.83 -16.53 13.12
C ARG A 267 9.49 -15.05 13.25
N THR A 268 10.24 -14.19 12.59
CA THR A 268 9.96 -12.75 12.55
C THR A 268 8.59 -12.47 11.91
N PRO A 269 7.92 -11.35 12.23
CA PRO A 269 6.58 -11.06 11.72
C PRO A 269 6.52 -10.97 10.19
N ILE A 270 5.33 -11.27 9.65
CA ILE A 270 4.95 -11.03 8.26
C ILE A 270 3.83 -10.01 8.26
N VAL A 271 4.08 -8.83 7.68
CA VAL A 271 3.08 -7.77 7.57
C VAL A 271 2.37 -7.85 6.22
N LEU A 272 1.05 -7.87 6.23
CA LEU A 272 0.19 -7.80 5.05
C LEU A 272 -0.20 -6.34 4.80
N ALA A 273 0.10 -5.80 3.63
CA ALA A 273 -0.16 -4.43 3.25
C ALA A 273 -0.80 -4.32 1.86
N GLY A 274 -1.32 -3.13 1.53
CA GLY A 274 -2.01 -2.86 0.27
C GLY A 274 -3.48 -3.32 0.26
N SER A 275 -4.30 -2.69 -0.57
CA SER A 275 -5.76 -2.80 -0.53
C SER A 275 -6.31 -4.22 -0.73
N VAL A 276 -5.60 -5.09 -1.45
CA VAL A 276 -5.98 -6.51 -1.63
C VAL A 276 -5.86 -7.29 -0.33
N LEU A 277 -4.88 -6.94 0.51
CA LEU A 277 -4.55 -7.67 1.74
C LEU A 277 -5.02 -6.97 3.03
N THR A 278 -5.25 -5.66 3.00
CA THR A 278 -5.80 -4.92 4.15
C THR A 278 -7.34 -5.00 4.19
N SER A 279 -8.00 -5.13 3.04
CA SER A 279 -9.45 -5.31 2.98
C SER A 279 -9.86 -6.68 3.53
N HIS A 280 -10.99 -6.71 4.29
CA HIS A 280 -11.58 -7.97 4.70
C HIS A 280 -12.20 -8.68 3.49
N GLY A 281 -11.53 -9.72 2.97
CA GLY A 281 -11.96 -10.42 1.76
C GLY A 281 -11.34 -11.81 1.61
N PRO A 282 -11.79 -12.57 0.60
CA PRO A 282 -11.37 -13.96 0.41
C PRO A 282 -9.88 -14.10 0.11
N VAL A 283 -9.26 -13.17 -0.64
CA VAL A 283 -7.82 -13.22 -0.94
C VAL A 283 -7.00 -13.10 0.34
N ARG A 284 -7.31 -12.11 1.20
CA ARG A 284 -6.62 -11.95 2.49
C ARG A 284 -6.76 -13.20 3.35
N ARG A 285 -7.98 -13.76 3.47
CA ARG A 285 -8.20 -14.98 4.28
C ARG A 285 -7.38 -16.16 3.74
N ALA A 286 -7.34 -16.35 2.42
CA ALA A 286 -6.58 -17.43 1.81
C ALA A 286 -5.06 -17.24 1.98
N VAL A 287 -4.53 -16.03 1.75
CA VAL A 287 -3.11 -15.70 1.98
C VAL A 287 -2.73 -15.93 3.44
N HIS A 288 -3.53 -15.40 4.38
CA HIS A 288 -3.29 -15.56 5.81
C HIS A 288 -3.23 -17.04 6.24
N ALA A 289 -4.16 -17.86 5.73
CA ALA A 289 -4.16 -19.29 6.01
C ALA A 289 -2.89 -19.99 5.50
N LEU A 290 -2.50 -19.73 4.24
CA LEU A 290 -1.30 -20.32 3.64
C LEU A 290 0.00 -19.87 4.34
N LEU A 291 0.08 -18.60 4.77
CA LEU A 291 1.24 -18.10 5.49
C LEU A 291 1.37 -18.78 6.87
N ARG A 292 0.26 -18.93 7.60
CA ARG A 292 0.25 -19.59 8.91
C ARG A 292 0.49 -21.10 8.84
N GLU A 293 0.08 -21.76 7.76
CA GLU A 293 0.40 -23.15 7.51
C GLU A 293 1.91 -23.35 7.26
N ARG A 294 2.53 -22.39 6.57
CA ARG A 294 3.93 -22.53 6.14
C ARG A 294 4.94 -22.05 7.17
N TRP A 295 4.59 -21.07 8.02
CA TRP A 295 5.50 -20.47 9.01
C TRP A 295 4.85 -20.32 10.37
N ASP A 296 5.61 -20.70 11.41
CA ASP A 296 5.29 -20.40 12.82
C ASP A 296 5.74 -18.96 13.13
N ALA A 297 4.97 -17.99 12.65
CA ALA A 297 5.30 -16.57 12.75
C ALA A 297 4.04 -15.71 12.88
N PRO A 298 4.11 -14.56 13.58
CA PRO A 298 3.01 -13.59 13.59
C PRO A 298 2.70 -13.10 12.17
N VAL A 299 1.44 -13.08 11.80
CA VAL A 299 0.94 -12.47 10.56
C VAL A 299 0.05 -11.30 10.96
N THR A 300 0.49 -10.08 10.68
CA THR A 300 -0.21 -8.84 11.03
C THR A 300 -0.67 -8.11 9.77
N VAL A 301 -1.48 -7.08 9.94
CA VAL A 301 -1.99 -6.27 8.84
C VAL A 301 -1.58 -4.82 9.07
N ALA A 302 -1.01 -4.20 8.04
CA ALA A 302 -0.64 -2.80 8.07
C ALA A 302 -1.87 -1.91 8.36
N ALA A 303 -1.68 -0.96 9.26
CA ALA A 303 -2.68 0.04 9.63
C ALA A 303 -2.39 1.39 8.93
N ASP A 304 -2.21 2.49 9.67
CA ASP A 304 -1.93 3.82 9.11
C ASP A 304 -0.45 3.96 8.68
N GLY A 305 -0.18 3.96 7.37
CA GLY A 305 1.18 4.13 6.83
C GLY A 305 1.77 5.51 7.15
N ALA A 306 1.00 6.58 7.06
CA ALA A 306 1.48 7.92 7.40
C ALA A 306 1.76 8.05 8.91
N GLY A 307 0.93 7.42 9.75
CA GLY A 307 1.19 7.30 11.18
C GLY A 307 2.48 6.52 11.46
N ALA A 308 2.71 5.39 10.79
CA ALA A 308 3.94 4.63 10.90
C ALA A 308 5.18 5.43 10.48
N ALA A 309 5.09 6.19 9.40
CA ALA A 309 6.16 7.10 8.98
C ALA A 309 6.45 8.19 10.04
N ALA A 310 5.40 8.72 10.69
CA ALA A 310 5.56 9.66 11.79
C ALA A 310 6.20 9.00 13.02
N TRP A 311 5.84 7.74 13.33
CA TRP A 311 6.47 6.96 14.38
C TRP A 311 7.97 6.72 14.11
N LEU A 312 8.34 6.37 12.87
CA LEU A 312 9.73 6.24 12.46
C LEU A 312 10.48 7.56 12.62
N ALA A 313 9.87 8.69 12.26
CA ALA A 313 10.48 10.00 12.45
C ALA A 313 10.66 10.36 13.93
N ALA A 314 9.74 9.97 14.82
CA ALA A 314 9.88 10.14 16.26
C ALA A 314 11.00 9.23 16.80
N LEU A 315 11.11 8.01 16.30
CA LEU A 315 12.17 7.07 16.65
C LEU A 315 13.56 7.58 16.26
N ASP A 316 13.71 8.20 15.09
CA ASP A 316 14.95 8.82 14.63
C ASP A 316 15.44 9.96 15.56
N ILE A 317 14.51 10.65 16.21
CA ILE A 317 14.81 11.75 17.12
C ILE A 317 15.08 11.26 18.55
N LEU A 318 14.26 10.33 19.05
CA LEU A 318 14.29 9.89 20.45
C LEU A 318 15.24 8.70 20.66
N GLY A 319 15.46 7.89 19.63
CA GLY A 319 16.18 6.62 19.70
C GLY A 319 15.31 5.48 20.22
N GLU A 320 15.79 4.25 20.07
CA GLU A 320 15.07 3.01 20.39
C GLU A 320 14.70 2.87 21.90
N ARG A 321 15.50 3.47 22.80
CA ARG A 321 15.27 3.37 24.26
C ARG A 321 14.05 4.18 24.71
N ASP A 322 13.82 5.31 24.06
CA ASP A 322 12.76 6.25 24.39
C ASP A 322 11.67 6.25 23.32
N ALA A 323 11.59 5.15 22.54
CA ALA A 323 10.62 4.98 21.48
C ALA A 323 9.19 5.10 22.01
N PRO A 324 8.34 5.93 21.39
CA PRO A 324 6.94 6.03 21.78
C PRO A 324 6.17 4.77 21.39
N ALA A 325 5.04 4.53 22.03
CA ALA A 325 4.18 3.40 21.72
C ALA A 325 3.72 3.44 20.26
N HIS A 326 4.01 2.40 19.51
CA HIS A 326 3.76 2.30 18.06
C HIS A 326 2.26 2.42 17.69
N ASP A 327 1.40 1.77 18.46
CA ASP A 327 -0.05 1.72 18.24
C ASP A 327 -0.74 3.08 18.36
N VAL A 328 -0.16 4.01 19.14
CA VAL A 328 -0.67 5.39 19.25
C VAL A 328 -0.56 6.16 17.94
N PHE A 329 0.47 5.89 17.14
CA PHE A 329 0.68 6.51 15.83
C PHE A 329 -0.12 5.83 14.74
N THR A 330 -0.15 4.50 14.75
CA THR A 330 -0.74 3.71 13.67
C THR A 330 -2.24 3.47 13.83
N GLY A 331 -2.79 3.72 15.03
CA GLY A 331 -4.20 3.41 15.32
C GLY A 331 -4.49 1.90 15.31
N GLY A 332 -3.45 1.07 15.37
CA GLY A 332 -3.59 -0.37 15.47
C GLY A 332 -4.14 -0.74 16.85
N THR A 333 -5.32 -1.33 16.91
CA THR A 333 -5.76 -2.05 18.10
C THR A 333 -4.80 -3.20 18.31
N GLY A 334 -4.06 -3.18 19.41
CA GLY A 334 -3.14 -4.24 19.79
C GLY A 334 -3.77 -5.61 19.56
N VAL A 335 -2.93 -6.51 19.08
CA VAL A 335 -3.25 -7.87 18.70
C VAL A 335 -4.20 -8.52 19.69
N GLY A 336 -5.39 -8.91 19.19
CA GLY A 336 -6.24 -9.91 19.81
C GLY A 336 -5.90 -11.30 19.27
#